data_7d785b2b3ba92f38a0aa4cdd5f0edd36
#
_entry.id   7d785b2b3ba92f38a0aa4cdd5f0edd36
#
_cell.length_a   1.000
_cell.length_b   1.000
_cell.length_c   1.000
_cell.angle_alpha   90.00
_cell.angle_beta   90.00
_cell.angle_gamma   90.00
#
_symmetry.space_group_name_H-M   'P 1'
#
loop_
_entity.id
_entity.type
_entity.pdbx_description
1 polymer ?
#
loop_
_entity_poly.entity_id
_entity_poly.type
_entity_poly.pdbx_seq_one_letter_code
_entity_poly.pdbx_strand_id
1 'polypeptide(L)'
;MYLPLPVEPEVRHLAGTVNGMRYRGAVESIDGSPALVLGPAWRRGCGLDAGDPVRVELEPEGPQRQDLAPDLAAAFDASPAAAAFWDELAQFYRRAYLRWIDATKRSPALRAERIATVVALLEHGVKERP
;
A
#
# COMPACT_ATOMS: atom_id res chain seq x y z
N MET A 1 10.92 -4.83 -18.17
CA MET A 1 9.70 -5.49 -18.68
C MET A 1 8.51 -4.97 -17.92
N TYR A 2 7.42 -4.71 -18.61
CA TYR A 2 6.18 -4.24 -18.01
C TYR A 2 5.09 -5.28 -18.21
N LEU A 3 4.26 -5.45 -17.19
CA LEU A 3 3.06 -6.27 -17.26
C LEU A 3 1.85 -5.31 -17.31
N PRO A 4 1.20 -5.14 -18.49
CA PRO A 4 0.03 -4.27 -18.56
C PRO A 4 -1.13 -4.89 -17.80
N LEU A 5 -1.90 -4.03 -17.10
CA LEU A 5 -3.09 -4.44 -16.36
C LEU A 5 -4.34 -4.16 -17.19
N PRO A 6 -5.32 -5.09 -17.18
CA PRO A 6 -6.54 -4.93 -18.00
C PRO A 6 -7.46 -3.84 -17.48
N VAL A 7 -7.37 -3.49 -16.19
CA VAL A 7 -8.18 -2.45 -15.56
C VAL A 7 -7.31 -1.63 -14.62
N GLU A 8 -7.71 -0.37 -14.38
CA GLU A 8 -7.06 0.50 -13.40
C GLU A 8 -7.38 0.01 -11.98
N PRO A 9 -6.40 -0.41 -11.16
CA PRO A 9 -6.66 -0.78 -9.78
C PRO A 9 -7.03 0.44 -8.94
N GLU A 10 -7.85 0.23 -7.91
CA GLU A 10 -8.23 1.30 -6.99
C GLU A 10 -7.11 1.71 -6.04
N VAL A 11 -6.11 0.85 -5.89
CA VAL A 11 -4.97 1.08 -4.99
C VAL A 11 -3.67 1.02 -5.77
N ARG A 12 -2.65 1.70 -5.26
CA ARG A 12 -1.35 1.77 -5.93
C ARG A 12 -0.46 0.57 -5.64
N HIS A 13 -0.51 0.03 -4.43
CA HIS A 13 0.39 -1.05 -4.01
C HIS A 13 -0.34 -2.39 -4.01
N LEU A 14 0.21 -3.36 -4.74
CA LEU A 14 -0.36 -4.68 -4.91
C LEU A 14 0.64 -5.76 -4.48
N ALA A 15 0.11 -6.88 -3.98
CA ALA A 15 0.89 -8.05 -3.63
C ALA A 15 0.15 -9.32 -4.02
N GLY A 16 0.88 -10.37 -4.33
CA GLY A 16 0.31 -11.65 -4.71
C GLY A 16 1.28 -12.47 -5.55
N THR A 17 0.78 -13.04 -6.64
CA THR A 17 1.60 -13.85 -7.53
C THR A 17 1.44 -13.43 -8.99
N VAL A 18 2.55 -13.53 -9.72
CA VAL A 18 2.57 -13.42 -11.17
C VAL A 18 3.14 -14.74 -11.66
N ASN A 19 2.33 -15.51 -12.36
CA ASN A 19 2.67 -16.86 -12.85
C ASN A 19 3.20 -17.79 -11.75
N GLY A 20 2.58 -17.72 -10.55
CA GLY A 20 2.95 -18.52 -9.38
C GLY A 20 4.12 -17.98 -8.57
N MET A 21 4.84 -16.98 -9.05
CA MET A 21 5.94 -16.35 -8.32
C MET A 21 5.46 -15.16 -7.51
N ARG A 22 5.95 -15.04 -6.28
CA ARG A 22 5.58 -13.92 -5.42
C ARG A 22 5.97 -12.60 -6.06
N TYR A 23 5.04 -11.67 -6.03
CA TYR A 23 5.22 -10.32 -6.53
C TYR A 23 4.67 -9.29 -5.55
N ARG A 24 5.36 -8.17 -5.43
CA ARG A 24 4.90 -7.00 -4.69
C ARG A 24 5.44 -5.76 -5.39
N GLY A 25 4.57 -4.81 -5.66
CA GLY A 25 4.99 -3.60 -6.35
C GLY A 25 3.90 -2.55 -6.43
N ALA A 26 4.29 -1.40 -6.95
CA ALA A 26 3.38 -0.27 -7.18
C ALA A 26 2.93 -0.28 -8.64
N VAL A 27 1.67 0.09 -8.85
CA VAL A 27 1.13 0.30 -10.19
C VAL A 27 1.75 1.56 -10.77
N GLU A 28 2.23 1.46 -12.00
CA GLU A 28 2.79 2.60 -12.73
C GLU A 28 1.97 2.89 -13.97
N SER A 29 2.09 4.11 -14.47
CA SER A 29 1.45 4.51 -15.73
C SER A 29 2.50 4.47 -16.85
N ILE A 30 2.27 3.59 -17.81
CA ILE A 30 3.11 3.46 -19.00
C ILE A 30 2.25 3.80 -20.20
N ASP A 31 2.60 4.88 -20.89
CA ASP A 31 1.83 5.38 -22.04
C ASP A 31 0.35 5.61 -21.71
N GLY A 32 0.06 6.05 -20.49
CA GLY A 32 -1.31 6.32 -20.02
C GLY A 32 -2.08 5.10 -19.54
N SER A 33 -1.47 3.92 -19.51
CA SER A 33 -2.11 2.67 -19.08
C SER A 33 -1.47 2.11 -17.81
N PRO A 34 -2.26 1.47 -16.92
CA PRO A 34 -1.70 0.88 -15.70
C PRO A 34 -0.84 -0.33 -16.02
N ALA A 35 0.29 -0.45 -15.35
CA ALA A 35 1.23 -1.55 -15.55
C ALA A 35 2.02 -1.85 -14.29
N LEU A 36 2.53 -3.07 -14.20
CA LEU A 36 3.51 -3.48 -13.18
C LEU A 36 4.88 -3.61 -13.81
N VAL A 37 5.91 -3.18 -13.11
CA VAL A 37 7.29 -3.34 -13.55
C VAL A 37 7.85 -4.65 -13.00
N LEU A 38 8.36 -5.49 -13.89
CA LEU A 38 8.97 -6.77 -13.55
C LEU A 38 10.49 -6.64 -13.64
N GLY A 39 11.16 -6.75 -12.50
CA GLY A 39 12.61 -6.59 -12.41
C GLY A 39 13.39 -7.73 -13.02
N PRO A 40 14.73 -7.56 -13.20
CA PRO A 40 15.58 -8.59 -13.81
C PRO A 40 15.59 -9.91 -13.05
N ALA A 41 15.56 -9.88 -11.73
CA ALA A 41 15.53 -11.11 -10.92
C ALA A 41 14.25 -11.91 -11.16
N TRP A 42 13.11 -11.24 -11.28
CA TRP A 42 11.84 -11.89 -11.60
C TRP A 42 11.91 -12.53 -12.99
N ARG A 43 12.40 -11.80 -13.98
CA ARG A 43 12.52 -12.27 -15.36
C ARG A 43 13.38 -13.54 -15.47
N ARG A 44 14.46 -13.60 -14.71
CA ARG A 44 15.34 -14.78 -14.71
C ARG A 44 14.68 -16.02 -14.12
N GLY A 45 13.78 -15.82 -13.14
CA GLY A 45 13.13 -16.92 -12.45
C GLY A 45 11.87 -17.44 -13.10
N CYS A 46 11.21 -16.66 -13.96
CA CYS A 46 9.88 -17.00 -14.49
C CYS A 46 9.89 -17.79 -15.80
N GLY A 47 10.97 -17.77 -16.57
CA GLY A 47 11.04 -18.43 -17.87
C GLY A 47 10.14 -17.87 -18.94
N LEU A 48 9.64 -16.63 -18.77
CA LEU A 48 8.72 -15.99 -19.70
C LEU A 48 9.42 -14.98 -20.59
N ASP A 49 8.98 -14.91 -21.84
CA ASP A 49 9.38 -13.91 -22.81
C ASP A 49 8.27 -12.89 -23.03
N ALA A 50 8.61 -11.76 -23.61
CA ALA A 50 7.63 -10.73 -23.97
C ALA A 50 6.56 -11.32 -24.90
N GLY A 51 5.29 -11.06 -24.59
CA GLY A 51 4.16 -11.59 -25.34
C GLY A 51 3.60 -12.91 -24.82
N ASP A 52 4.28 -13.58 -23.89
CA ASP A 52 3.76 -14.79 -23.28
C ASP A 52 2.58 -14.46 -22.36
N PRO A 53 1.54 -15.32 -22.32
CA PRO A 53 0.44 -15.13 -21.38
C PRO A 53 0.91 -15.39 -19.96
N VAL A 54 0.40 -14.59 -19.01
CA VAL A 54 0.71 -14.72 -17.58
C VAL A 54 -0.57 -14.78 -16.77
N ARG A 55 -0.54 -15.58 -15.70
CA ARG A 55 -1.61 -15.61 -14.71
C ARG A 55 -1.23 -14.70 -13.56
N VAL A 56 -2.11 -13.77 -13.26
CA VAL A 56 -1.89 -12.75 -12.22
C VAL A 56 -2.97 -12.89 -11.16
N GLU A 57 -2.55 -13.05 -9.91
CA GLU A 57 -3.43 -13.08 -8.75
C GLU A 57 -2.89 -12.04 -7.75
N LEU A 58 -3.48 -10.85 -7.74
CA LEU A 58 -3.01 -9.74 -6.94
C LEU A 58 -4.13 -9.18 -6.06
N GLU A 59 -3.75 -8.72 -4.88
CA GLU A 59 -4.61 -8.06 -3.91
C GLU A 59 -3.98 -6.74 -3.49
N PRO A 60 -4.79 -5.79 -2.99
CA PRO A 60 -4.22 -4.59 -2.38
C PRO A 60 -3.25 -4.96 -1.27
N GLU A 61 -2.05 -4.36 -1.29
CA GLU A 61 -1.08 -4.57 -0.23
C GLU A 61 -1.58 -3.91 1.04
N GLY A 62 -1.81 -4.72 2.07
CA GLY A 62 -2.38 -4.22 3.32
C GLY A 62 -1.33 -3.80 4.34
N PRO A 63 -1.75 -3.17 5.47
CA PRO A 63 -3.15 -2.99 5.89
C PRO A 63 -3.88 -1.88 5.11
N GLN A 64 -5.14 -2.15 4.77
CA GLN A 64 -6.03 -1.20 4.11
C GLN A 64 -6.87 -0.44 5.14
N ARG A 65 -7.54 0.67 4.70
CA ARG A 65 -8.36 1.47 5.63
C ARG A 65 -9.49 0.67 6.26
N GLN A 66 -10.10 -0.26 5.54
CA GLN A 66 -11.16 -1.12 6.09
C GLN A 66 -10.68 -2.09 7.16
N ASP A 67 -9.38 -2.34 7.25
CA ASP A 67 -8.78 -3.25 8.24
C ASP A 67 -8.39 -2.53 9.53
N LEU A 68 -8.56 -1.23 9.61
CA LEU A 68 -8.12 -0.41 10.73
C LEU A 68 -9.09 -0.47 11.90
N ALA A 69 -8.56 -0.25 13.12
CA ALA A 69 -9.39 -0.11 14.30
C ALA A 69 -10.38 1.05 14.14
N PRO A 70 -11.57 0.96 14.75
CA PRO A 70 -12.62 1.96 14.54
C PRO A 70 -12.23 3.40 14.86
N ASP A 71 -11.41 3.62 15.88
CA ASP A 71 -10.95 4.97 16.25
C ASP A 71 -10.05 5.58 15.18
N LEU A 72 -9.15 4.78 14.62
CA LEU A 72 -8.26 5.22 13.56
C LEU A 72 -9.02 5.41 12.24
N ALA A 73 -9.94 4.49 11.93
CA ALA A 73 -10.79 4.62 10.75
C ALA A 73 -11.62 5.91 10.80
N ALA A 74 -12.19 6.25 11.95
CA ALA A 74 -12.94 7.49 12.14
C ALA A 74 -12.05 8.73 11.96
N ALA A 75 -10.79 8.68 12.42
CA ALA A 75 -9.85 9.77 12.26
C ALA A 75 -9.51 10.02 10.79
N PHE A 76 -9.35 8.96 9.98
CA PHE A 76 -9.15 9.10 8.54
C PHE A 76 -10.41 9.59 7.82
N ASP A 77 -11.59 9.16 8.24
CA ASP A 77 -12.85 9.67 7.67
C ASP A 77 -12.98 11.17 7.88
N ALA A 78 -12.46 11.69 8.99
CA ALA A 78 -12.47 13.12 9.30
C ALA A 78 -11.38 13.92 8.57
N SER A 79 -10.41 13.25 7.94
CA SER A 79 -9.30 13.91 7.24
C SER A 79 -9.05 13.28 5.88
N PRO A 80 -9.75 13.74 4.83
CA PRO A 80 -9.55 13.21 3.48
C PRO A 80 -8.10 13.29 2.98
N ALA A 81 -7.35 14.33 3.35
CA ALA A 81 -5.96 14.48 2.96
C ALA A 81 -5.07 13.39 3.57
N ALA A 82 -5.26 13.09 4.86
CA ALA A 82 -4.53 12.01 5.53
C ALA A 82 -4.90 10.66 4.94
N ALA A 83 -6.18 10.41 4.67
CA ALA A 83 -6.65 9.17 4.06
C ALA A 83 -6.07 8.95 2.67
N ALA A 84 -6.03 9.99 1.84
CA ALA A 84 -5.47 9.91 0.50
C ALA A 84 -3.97 9.58 0.53
N PHE A 85 -3.22 10.21 1.44
CA PHE A 85 -1.80 9.91 1.59
C PHE A 85 -1.56 8.49 2.11
N TRP A 86 -2.37 8.03 3.06
CA TRP A 86 -2.31 6.66 3.55
C TRP A 86 -2.50 5.65 2.41
N ASP A 87 -3.46 5.88 1.53
CA ASP A 87 -3.74 4.99 0.41
C ASP A 87 -2.56 4.89 -0.58
N GLU A 88 -1.72 5.93 -0.66
CA GLU A 88 -0.52 5.95 -1.49
C GLU A 88 0.72 5.37 -0.78
N LEU A 89 0.64 5.18 0.53
CA LEU A 89 1.79 4.81 1.36
C LEU A 89 2.09 3.32 1.26
N ALA A 90 3.39 2.96 1.16
CA ALA A 90 3.80 1.56 1.15
C ALA A 90 3.53 0.90 2.52
N GLN A 91 3.31 -0.42 2.52
CA GLN A 91 2.94 -1.14 3.75
C GLN A 91 4.00 -1.04 4.85
N PHE A 92 5.27 -0.91 4.50
CA PHE A 92 6.35 -0.72 5.49
C PHE A 92 6.04 0.48 6.41
N TYR A 93 5.67 1.61 5.82
CA TYR A 93 5.36 2.84 6.56
C TYR A 93 4.02 2.77 7.26
N ARG A 94 3.01 2.16 6.63
CA ARG A 94 1.70 1.93 7.27
C ARG A 94 1.86 1.11 8.55
N ARG A 95 2.60 0.01 8.48
CA ARG A 95 2.84 -0.86 9.63
C ARG A 95 3.64 -0.17 10.72
N ALA A 96 4.59 0.68 10.36
CA ALA A 96 5.38 1.44 11.33
C ALA A 96 4.49 2.40 12.14
N TYR A 97 3.60 3.13 11.48
CA TYR A 97 2.63 3.99 12.15
C TYR A 97 1.69 3.20 13.05
N LEU A 98 1.17 2.08 12.56
CA LEU A 98 0.25 1.24 13.35
C LEU A 98 0.92 0.65 14.59
N ARG A 99 2.14 0.18 14.47
CA ARG A 99 2.89 -0.33 15.64
C ARG A 99 3.07 0.74 16.71
N TRP A 100 3.37 1.96 16.29
CA TRP A 100 3.54 3.06 17.23
C TRP A 100 2.23 3.42 17.94
N ILE A 101 1.11 3.45 17.21
CA ILE A 101 -0.21 3.68 17.80
C ILE A 101 -0.58 2.53 18.74
N ASP A 102 -0.41 1.29 18.30
CA ASP A 102 -0.81 0.11 19.07
C ASP A 102 0.05 -0.16 20.31
N ALA A 103 1.23 0.43 20.37
CA ALA A 103 2.08 0.34 21.57
C ALA A 103 1.46 1.03 22.79
N THR A 104 0.35 1.74 22.62
CA THR A 104 -0.35 2.48 23.67
C THR A 104 -1.53 1.74 24.28
N LYS A 105 -1.56 0.41 24.24
CA LYS A 105 -2.71 -0.41 24.65
C LYS A 105 -3.25 -0.12 26.05
N ARG A 106 -2.40 0.37 26.97
CA ARG A 106 -2.77 0.63 28.36
C ARG A 106 -3.17 2.10 28.63
N SER A 107 -3.11 2.95 27.63
CA SER A 107 -3.42 4.37 27.78
C SER A 107 -4.29 4.87 26.60
N PRO A 108 -5.62 4.89 26.79
CA PRO A 108 -6.50 5.42 25.75
C PRO A 108 -6.19 6.88 25.38
N ALA A 109 -5.80 7.70 26.36
CA ALA A 109 -5.44 9.09 26.10
C ALA A 109 -4.19 9.22 25.24
N LEU A 110 -3.15 8.42 25.49
CA LEU A 110 -1.94 8.40 24.69
C LEU A 110 -2.22 7.85 23.28
N ARG A 111 -3.08 6.85 23.17
CA ARG A 111 -3.50 6.32 21.88
C ARG A 111 -4.17 7.41 21.02
N ALA A 112 -5.11 8.15 21.59
CA ALA A 112 -5.78 9.24 20.90
C ALA A 112 -4.80 10.33 20.46
N GLU A 113 -3.84 10.67 21.31
CA GLU A 113 -2.78 11.63 20.97
C GLU A 113 -1.92 11.16 19.80
N ARG A 114 -1.53 9.89 19.81
CA ARG A 114 -0.72 9.33 18.72
C ARG A 114 -1.49 9.23 17.41
N ILE A 115 -2.76 8.88 17.45
CA ILE A 115 -3.63 8.91 16.26
C ILE A 115 -3.67 10.32 15.68
N ALA A 116 -3.90 11.34 16.51
CA ALA A 116 -3.91 12.72 16.06
C ALA A 116 -2.56 13.14 15.44
N THR A 117 -1.45 12.71 16.05
CA THR A 117 -0.11 12.97 15.53
C THR A 117 0.09 12.33 14.15
N VAL A 118 -0.31 11.08 13.98
CA VAL A 118 -0.17 10.36 12.70
C VAL A 118 -1.03 11.04 11.62
N VAL A 119 -2.26 11.39 11.94
CA VAL A 119 -3.12 12.09 10.98
C VAL A 119 -2.49 13.41 10.53
N ALA A 120 -1.94 14.20 11.46
CA ALA A 120 -1.26 15.45 11.13
C ALA A 120 -0.03 15.22 10.24
N LEU A 121 0.78 14.20 10.53
CA LEU A 121 1.95 13.85 9.71
C LEU A 121 1.52 13.45 8.29
N LEU A 122 0.49 12.64 8.16
CA LEU A 122 -0.03 12.21 6.86
C LEU A 122 -0.61 13.37 6.07
N GLU A 123 -1.29 14.32 6.72
CA GLU A 123 -1.78 15.52 6.06
C GLU A 123 -0.65 16.36 5.44
N HIS A 124 0.54 16.29 6.02
CA HIS A 124 1.73 16.98 5.51
C HIS A 124 2.60 16.10 4.61
N GLY A 125 2.12 14.91 4.24
CA GLY A 125 2.85 14.00 3.35
C GLY A 125 4.09 13.39 3.97
N VAL A 126 4.11 13.18 5.28
CA VAL A 126 5.27 12.61 6.00
C VAL A 126 5.11 11.09 6.10
N LYS A 127 6.05 10.34 5.53
CA LYS A 127 5.99 8.88 5.44
C LYS A 127 6.26 8.18 6.77
N GLU A 128 7.05 8.80 7.63
CA GLU A 128 7.44 8.20 8.91
C GLU A 128 7.68 9.30 9.94
N ARG A 129 7.64 8.91 11.21
CA ARG A 129 7.90 9.85 12.31
C ARG A 129 9.33 10.38 12.22
N PRO A 130 9.51 11.66 12.49
CA PRO A 130 10.84 12.25 12.57
C PRO A 130 11.69 11.62 13.68
#